data_ceb7f912fd0817da3f9c98545a188d88
#
_entry.id   ceb7f912fd0817da3f9c98545a188d88
#
_cell.length_a   1.000
_cell.length_b   1.000
_cell.length_c   1.000
_cell.angle_alpha   90.00
_cell.angle_beta   90.00
_cell.angle_gamma   90.00
#
_symmetry.space_group_name_H-M   'P 1'
#
loop_
_entity.id
_entity.type
_entity.pdbx_description
1 polymer ?
#
loop_
_entity_poly.entity_id
_entity_poly.type
_entity_poly.pdbx_seq_one_letter_code
_entity_poly.pdbx_strand_id
1 'polypeptide(L)'
;MFVNLSVEESLKKLDVDQKLGLSDEEVSKRKERFGVNSLTKKKPPTLIARFFAQFKDVLIIILLIAAIVSIIVDPEEWIESLIILFVVLINASLGVFQENKAEKSLEALMKLSSPHAMVIRDGTT
;
A
#
# COMPACT_ATOMS: atom_id res chain seq x y z
N MET A 1 -9.86 -28.11 -0.95
CA MET A 1 -10.59 -26.98 -0.40
C MET A 1 -11.41 -27.48 0.78
N PHE A 2 -11.45 -26.81 1.94
CA PHE A 2 -12.09 -27.31 3.18
C PHE A 2 -13.60 -27.06 3.25
N VAL A 3 -14.18 -26.36 2.26
CA VAL A 3 -15.57 -25.90 2.24
C VAL A 3 -16.61 -27.04 2.33
N ASN A 4 -16.26 -28.23 1.88
CA ASN A 4 -17.17 -29.39 1.85
C ASN A 4 -16.83 -30.45 2.92
N LEU A 5 -15.95 -30.12 3.87
CA LEU A 5 -15.54 -31.03 4.94
C LEU A 5 -16.27 -30.68 6.24
N SER A 6 -16.61 -31.69 7.03
CA SER A 6 -17.04 -31.47 8.41
C SER A 6 -15.89 -30.90 9.26
N VAL A 7 -16.22 -30.36 10.44
CA VAL A 7 -15.20 -29.86 11.38
C VAL A 7 -14.22 -30.98 11.75
N GLU A 8 -14.73 -32.17 12.04
CA GLU A 8 -13.93 -33.34 12.43
C GLU A 8 -12.98 -33.81 11.30
N GLU A 9 -13.47 -33.84 10.07
CA GLU A 9 -12.66 -34.16 8.90
C GLU A 9 -11.59 -33.10 8.63
N SER A 10 -11.90 -31.83 8.85
CA SER A 10 -10.97 -30.73 8.70
C SER A 10 -9.85 -30.78 9.76
N LEU A 11 -10.18 -31.03 11.02
CA LEU A 11 -9.21 -31.19 12.10
C LEU A 11 -8.29 -32.38 11.85
N LYS A 12 -8.86 -33.50 11.41
CA LYS A 12 -8.08 -34.71 11.04
C LYS A 12 -7.13 -34.46 9.88
N LYS A 13 -7.59 -33.72 8.86
CA LYS A 13 -6.79 -33.37 7.69
C LYS A 13 -5.68 -32.39 8.00
N LEU A 14 -5.91 -31.51 8.98
CA LEU A 14 -4.93 -30.54 9.45
C LEU A 14 -3.99 -31.11 10.52
N ASP A 15 -4.29 -32.31 11.01
CA ASP A 15 -3.56 -32.94 12.12
C ASP A 15 -3.48 -32.01 13.34
N VAL A 16 -4.66 -31.60 13.84
CA VAL A 16 -4.82 -30.66 14.94
C VAL A 16 -5.81 -31.18 15.96
N ASP A 17 -5.44 -31.16 17.22
CA ASP A 17 -6.37 -31.38 18.33
C ASP A 17 -7.14 -30.10 18.65
N GLN A 18 -8.46 -30.21 18.78
CA GLN A 18 -9.32 -29.05 19.03
C GLN A 18 -9.10 -28.39 20.40
N LYS A 19 -8.70 -29.18 21.40
CA LYS A 19 -8.53 -28.70 22.79
C LYS A 19 -7.12 -28.21 23.07
N LEU A 20 -6.14 -28.90 22.53
CA LEU A 20 -4.73 -28.58 22.76
C LEU A 20 -4.19 -27.57 21.74
N GLY A 21 -4.77 -27.52 20.53
CA GLY A 21 -4.23 -26.73 19.42
C GLY A 21 -2.95 -27.37 18.86
N LEU A 22 -2.14 -26.54 18.23
CA LEU A 22 -0.79 -26.93 17.76
C LEU A 22 0.25 -26.59 18.84
N SER A 23 1.27 -27.45 18.98
CA SER A 23 2.45 -27.12 19.79
C SER A 23 3.28 -26.01 19.15
N ASP A 24 4.03 -25.26 19.95
CA ASP A 24 4.92 -24.20 19.46
C ASP A 24 5.97 -24.73 18.48
N GLU A 25 6.45 -25.97 18.68
CA GLU A 25 7.37 -26.62 17.77
C GLU A 25 6.73 -26.89 16.41
N GLU A 26 5.51 -27.43 16.38
CA GLU A 26 4.77 -27.69 15.15
C GLU A 26 4.39 -26.37 14.43
N VAL A 27 4.04 -25.33 15.17
CA VAL A 27 3.80 -23.98 14.62
C VAL A 27 5.05 -23.46 13.91
N SER A 28 6.23 -23.64 14.52
CA SER A 28 7.50 -23.19 13.92
C SER A 28 7.80 -23.96 12.63
N LYS A 29 7.66 -25.28 12.63
CA LYS A 29 7.82 -26.12 11.43
C LYS A 29 6.85 -25.73 10.30
N ARG A 30 5.58 -25.46 10.65
CA ARG A 30 4.58 -25.01 9.65
C ARG A 30 4.86 -23.63 9.14
N LYS A 31 5.36 -22.69 9.97
CA LYS A 31 5.80 -21.35 9.52
C LYS A 31 6.99 -21.44 8.55
N GLU A 32 7.94 -22.31 8.78
CA GLU A 32 9.05 -22.53 7.84
C GLU A 32 8.58 -23.11 6.51
N ARG A 33 7.62 -24.04 6.55
CA ARG A 33 7.11 -24.72 5.36
C ARG A 33 6.15 -23.87 4.54
N PHE A 34 5.24 -23.14 5.17
CA PHE A 34 4.13 -22.43 4.52
C PHE A 34 4.28 -20.91 4.55
N GLY A 35 5.27 -20.39 5.26
CA GLY A 35 5.45 -18.97 5.49
C GLY A 35 4.55 -18.43 6.60
N VAL A 36 4.70 -17.14 6.86
CA VAL A 36 3.90 -16.41 7.85
C VAL A 36 2.52 -16.10 7.27
N ASN A 37 1.47 -16.25 8.08
CA ASN A 37 0.11 -15.86 7.67
C ASN A 37 -0.01 -14.34 7.61
N SER A 38 0.51 -13.75 6.55
CA SER A 38 0.48 -12.32 6.30
C SER A 38 0.09 -12.04 4.85
N LEU A 39 -0.73 -11.01 4.65
CA LEU A 39 -1.04 -10.53 3.31
C LEU A 39 0.20 -9.86 2.72
N THR A 40 0.54 -10.22 1.50
CA THR A 40 1.65 -9.59 0.76
C THR A 40 1.27 -8.15 0.45
N LYS A 41 1.86 -7.19 1.18
CA LYS A 41 1.69 -5.78 0.87
C LYS A 41 2.56 -5.42 -0.33
N LYS A 42 1.99 -4.80 -1.34
CA LYS A 42 2.77 -4.17 -2.41
C LYS A 42 3.65 -3.08 -1.80
N LYS A 43 4.91 -3.03 -2.19
CA LYS A 43 5.80 -1.95 -1.76
C LYS A 43 5.23 -0.62 -2.27
N PRO A 44 5.13 0.40 -1.40
CA PRO A 44 4.69 1.72 -1.83
C PRO A 44 5.68 2.31 -2.86
N PRO A 45 5.19 3.09 -3.82
CA PRO A 45 6.06 3.77 -4.77
C PRO A 45 6.99 4.74 -4.04
N THR A 46 8.18 4.94 -4.58
CA THR A 46 9.16 5.91 -4.03
C THR A 46 8.64 7.34 -4.18
N LEU A 47 9.13 8.27 -3.36
CA LEU A 47 8.76 9.69 -3.44
C LEU A 47 9.04 10.27 -4.84
N ILE A 48 10.15 9.86 -5.47
CA ILE A 48 10.50 10.28 -6.82
C ILE A 48 9.47 9.75 -7.83
N ALA A 49 9.07 8.48 -7.73
CA ALA A 49 8.06 7.92 -8.62
C ALA A 49 6.70 8.62 -8.46
N ARG A 50 6.32 8.99 -7.22
CA ARG A 50 5.11 9.77 -6.95
C ARG A 50 5.20 11.19 -7.54
N PHE A 51 6.37 11.83 -7.42
CA PHE A 51 6.58 13.16 -8.00
C PHE A 51 6.37 13.13 -9.52
N PHE A 52 6.98 12.20 -10.23
CA PHE A 52 6.76 12.07 -11.66
C PHE A 52 5.34 11.60 -12.03
N ALA A 53 4.67 10.88 -11.14
CA ALA A 53 3.27 10.51 -11.34
C ALA A 53 2.33 11.72 -11.34
N GLN A 54 2.66 12.80 -10.59
CA GLN A 54 1.88 14.04 -10.60
C GLN A 54 1.83 14.72 -11.98
N PHE A 55 2.86 14.51 -12.82
CA PHE A 55 2.87 15.06 -14.18
C PHE A 55 1.90 14.36 -15.14
N LYS A 56 1.21 13.31 -14.70
CA LYS A 56 0.08 12.70 -15.43
C LYS A 56 -1.27 13.38 -15.11
N ASP A 57 -1.29 14.30 -14.16
CA ASP A 57 -2.49 15.06 -13.84
C ASP A 57 -2.84 15.99 -15.01
N VAL A 58 -4.12 16.00 -15.36
CA VAL A 58 -4.62 16.76 -16.53
C VAL A 58 -4.38 18.27 -16.36
N LEU A 59 -4.53 18.79 -15.14
CA LEU A 59 -4.30 20.20 -14.87
C LEU A 59 -2.83 20.58 -15.07
N ILE A 60 -1.92 19.74 -14.59
CA ILE A 60 -0.47 19.93 -14.78
C ILE A 60 -0.10 19.88 -16.25
N ILE A 61 -0.67 18.93 -17.00
CA ILE A 61 -0.45 18.83 -18.46
C ILE A 61 -0.90 20.10 -19.17
N ILE A 62 -2.09 20.62 -18.83
CA ILE A 62 -2.61 21.85 -19.42
C ILE A 62 -1.68 23.04 -19.11
N LEU A 63 -1.22 23.17 -17.86
CA LEU A 63 -0.30 24.23 -17.45
C LEU A 63 1.05 24.14 -18.20
N LEU A 64 1.59 22.93 -18.37
CA LEU A 64 2.82 22.74 -19.14
C LEU A 64 2.65 23.10 -20.62
N ILE A 65 1.52 22.72 -21.23
CA ILE A 65 1.20 23.12 -22.60
C ILE A 65 1.09 24.63 -22.70
N ALA A 66 0.40 25.27 -21.75
CA ALA A 66 0.27 26.73 -21.71
C ALA A 66 1.64 27.43 -21.61
N ALA A 67 2.53 26.95 -20.75
CA ALA A 67 3.89 27.48 -20.63
C ALA A 67 4.69 27.35 -21.92
N ILE A 68 4.58 26.21 -22.62
CA ILE A 68 5.25 25.99 -23.90
C ILE A 68 4.69 26.91 -24.98
N VAL A 69 3.37 27.03 -25.06
CA VAL A 69 2.71 27.90 -26.05
C VAL A 69 3.08 29.37 -25.79
N SER A 70 3.12 29.82 -24.53
CA SER A 70 3.54 31.18 -24.16
C SER A 70 4.93 31.52 -24.71
N ILE A 71 5.92 30.65 -24.50
CA ILE A 71 7.29 30.84 -25.01
C ILE A 71 7.33 30.88 -26.55
N ILE A 72 6.49 30.08 -27.22
CA ILE A 72 6.48 30.02 -28.70
C ILE A 72 5.85 31.29 -29.29
N VAL A 73 4.79 31.79 -28.65
CA VAL A 73 4.03 32.98 -29.12
C VAL A 73 4.80 34.24 -28.82
N ASP A 74 5.34 34.38 -27.63
CA ASP A 74 6.14 35.53 -27.22
C ASP A 74 7.36 35.12 -26.40
N PRO A 75 8.53 34.91 -27.05
CA PRO A 75 9.76 34.53 -26.38
C PRO A 75 10.27 35.57 -25.37
N GLU A 76 9.83 36.81 -25.44
CA GLU A 76 10.24 37.87 -24.50
C GLU A 76 9.54 37.72 -23.14
N GLU A 77 8.38 37.07 -23.11
CA GLU A 77 7.60 36.77 -21.89
C GLU A 77 8.02 35.44 -21.19
N TRP A 78 9.27 35.05 -21.32
CA TRP A 78 9.80 33.81 -20.72
C TRP A 78 9.60 33.76 -19.19
N ILE A 79 9.50 34.93 -18.53
CA ILE A 79 9.29 35.04 -17.07
C ILE A 79 7.94 34.44 -16.68
N GLU A 80 6.89 34.67 -17.48
CA GLU A 80 5.56 34.09 -17.21
C GLU A 80 5.59 32.56 -17.28
N SER A 81 6.26 32.02 -18.29
CA SER A 81 6.44 30.56 -18.42
C SER A 81 7.24 29.97 -17.25
N LEU A 82 8.23 30.71 -16.76
CA LEU A 82 9.00 30.30 -15.57
C LEU A 82 8.12 30.29 -14.32
N ILE A 83 7.23 31.27 -14.15
CA ILE A 83 6.27 31.32 -13.04
C ILE A 83 5.31 30.12 -13.11
N ILE A 84 4.79 29.79 -14.30
CA ILE A 84 3.91 28.64 -14.48
C ILE A 84 4.66 27.35 -14.10
N LEU A 85 5.90 27.19 -14.57
CA LEU A 85 6.72 26.02 -14.23
C LEU A 85 6.97 25.91 -12.71
N PHE A 86 7.24 27.02 -12.06
CA PHE A 86 7.42 27.09 -10.61
C PHE A 86 6.15 26.66 -9.86
N VAL A 87 4.99 27.13 -10.28
CA VAL A 87 3.68 26.73 -9.73
C VAL A 87 3.45 25.23 -9.93
N VAL A 88 3.76 24.68 -11.09
CA VAL A 88 3.67 23.25 -11.38
C VAL A 88 4.55 22.43 -10.43
N LEU A 89 5.79 22.87 -10.18
CA LEU A 89 6.71 22.18 -9.27
C LEU A 89 6.21 22.19 -7.82
N ILE A 90 5.68 23.36 -7.35
CA ILE A 90 5.07 23.45 -6.03
C ILE A 90 3.87 22.52 -5.93
N ASN A 91 2.98 22.54 -6.92
CA ASN A 91 1.77 21.73 -6.93
C ASN A 91 2.11 20.23 -6.92
N ALA A 92 3.06 19.80 -7.76
CA ALA A 92 3.53 18.41 -7.77
C ALA A 92 4.15 18.00 -6.42
N SER A 93 4.94 18.86 -5.80
CA SER A 93 5.54 18.61 -4.48
C SER A 93 4.47 18.48 -3.38
N LEU A 94 3.47 19.36 -3.42
CA LEU A 94 2.35 19.32 -2.48
C LEU A 94 1.51 18.07 -2.67
N GLY A 95 1.25 17.65 -3.90
CA GLY A 95 0.54 16.41 -4.23
C GLY A 95 1.23 15.18 -3.64
N VAL A 96 2.55 15.09 -3.79
CA VAL A 96 3.35 14.00 -3.17
C VAL A 96 3.22 14.00 -1.65
N PHE A 97 3.28 15.18 -1.03
CA PHE A 97 3.16 15.30 0.42
C PHE A 97 1.78 14.85 0.91
N GLN A 98 0.71 15.28 0.23
CA GLN A 98 -0.67 14.90 0.55
C GLN A 98 -0.90 13.39 0.37
N GLU A 99 -0.43 12.81 -0.74
CA GLU A 99 -0.53 11.37 -1.00
C GLU A 99 0.19 10.54 0.07
N ASN A 100 1.41 10.95 0.43
CA ASN A 100 2.19 10.26 1.47
C ASN A 100 1.51 10.35 2.85
N LYS A 101 0.91 11.48 3.18
CA LYS A 101 0.15 11.66 4.43
C LYS A 101 -1.11 10.79 4.44
N ALA A 102 -1.84 10.77 3.34
CA ALA A 102 -3.05 9.94 3.21
C ALA A 102 -2.75 8.45 3.35
N GLU A 103 -1.68 7.97 2.73
CA GLU A 103 -1.25 6.56 2.83
C GLU A 103 -0.86 6.17 4.25
N LYS A 104 -0.10 7.02 4.96
CA LYS A 104 0.25 6.77 6.37
C LYS A 104 -0.98 6.72 7.27
N SER A 105 -1.95 7.59 7.03
CA SER A 105 -3.23 7.58 7.77
C SER A 105 -4.02 6.31 7.50
N LEU A 106 -4.07 5.87 6.25
CA LEU A 106 -4.72 4.62 5.86
C LEU A 106 -4.03 3.40 6.50
N GLU A 107 -2.69 3.38 6.51
CA GLU A 107 -1.94 2.31 7.15
C GLU A 107 -2.22 2.23 8.66
N ALA A 108 -2.31 3.38 9.34
CA ALA A 108 -2.67 3.44 10.75
C ALA A 108 -4.07 2.89 11.02
N LEU A 109 -5.05 3.23 10.18
CA LEU A 109 -6.42 2.69 10.27
C LEU A 109 -6.45 1.18 10.01
N MET A 110 -5.71 0.69 9.03
CA MET A 110 -5.62 -0.75 8.74
C MET A 110 -5.01 -1.54 9.90
N LYS A 111 -4.04 -0.98 10.63
CA LYS A 111 -3.48 -1.61 11.84
C LYS A 111 -4.53 -1.72 12.96
N LEU A 112 -5.40 -0.74 13.11
CA LEU A 112 -6.47 -0.77 14.12
C LEU A 112 -7.61 -1.73 13.73
N SER A 113 -7.86 -1.91 12.43
CA SER A 113 -8.92 -2.76 11.90
C SER A 113 -8.47 -4.20 11.59
N SER A 114 -7.23 -4.56 11.91
CA SER A 114 -6.75 -5.93 11.68
C SER A 114 -7.57 -6.91 12.50
N PRO A 115 -8.26 -7.89 11.90
CA PRO A 115 -9.00 -8.89 12.63
C PRO A 115 -8.04 -9.73 13.47
N HIS A 116 -8.27 -9.76 14.77
CA HIS A 116 -7.56 -10.65 15.69
C HIS A 116 -8.41 -11.88 15.95
N ALA A 117 -7.79 -13.04 15.95
CA ALA A 117 -8.41 -14.30 16.33
C ALA A 117 -7.69 -14.86 17.56
N MET A 118 -8.45 -15.31 18.53
CA MET A 118 -7.90 -16.09 19.63
C MET A 118 -7.57 -17.48 19.11
N VAL A 119 -6.37 -17.95 19.40
CA VAL A 119 -5.90 -19.26 18.97
C VAL A 119 -5.46 -20.08 20.18
N ILE A 120 -5.66 -21.38 20.14
CA ILE A 120 -5.20 -22.30 21.17
C ILE A 120 -3.82 -22.82 20.75
N ARG A 121 -2.86 -22.72 21.67
CA ARG A 121 -1.49 -23.23 21.53
C ARG A 121 -1.10 -23.95 22.83
N ASP A 122 -0.60 -25.18 22.74
CA ASP A 122 -0.21 -25.98 23.92
C ASP A 122 -1.27 -25.97 25.03
N GLY A 123 -2.57 -26.02 24.66
CA GLY A 123 -3.69 -25.99 25.59
C GLY A 123 -3.99 -24.64 26.22
N THR A 124 -3.29 -23.56 25.84
CA THR A 124 -3.53 -22.18 26.30
C THR A 124 -4.05 -21.29 25.17
N THR A 125 -4.87 -20.30 25.53
CA THR A 125 -5.49 -19.35 24.56
C THR A 125 -4.73 -18.04 24.54
#